data_06190920d39f10d17cf77ec4fbbfdaa7
#
_entry.id   06190920d39f10d17cf77ec4fbbfdaa7
#
_cell.length_a   1.000
_cell.length_b   1.000
_cell.length_c   1.000
_cell.angle_alpha   90.00
_cell.angle_beta   90.00
_cell.angle_gamma   90.00
#
_symmetry.space_group_name_H-M   'P 1'
#
loop_
_entity.id
_entity.type
_entity.pdbx_description
1 polymer ?
#
loop_
_entity_poly.entity_id
_entity_poly.type
_entity_poly.pdbx_seq_one_letter_code
_entity_poly.pdbx_strand_id
1 'polypeptide(L)'
;MQKMKSFFYQKDCLQFRLAAIALAAILFVMLLVQVVFAENTFVITDGDRVLVHTTTASDPALVLNEAGFALGADDTYTTQPGLGVSEITVMRVQNITVVVGQETKTVQSYGETVQQLLQRMDISVDEDLVVSAALSDRT
;
A
#
# COMPACT_ATOMS: atom_id res chain seq x y z
N MET A 1 -1.82 -65.41 -30.83
CA MET A 1 -2.74 -64.73 -29.89
C MET A 1 -2.04 -63.77 -28.89
N GLN A 2 -0.76 -63.94 -28.55
CA GLN A 2 -0.09 -63.12 -27.56
C GLN A 2 0.29 -61.68 -28.07
N LYS A 3 0.61 -61.49 -29.34
CA LYS A 3 0.98 -60.16 -29.89
C LYS A 3 -0.15 -59.15 -29.96
N MET A 4 -1.40 -59.60 -29.97
CA MET A 4 -2.56 -58.72 -30.05
C MET A 4 -2.94 -58.12 -28.69
N LYS A 5 -2.68 -58.82 -27.58
CA LYS A 5 -2.91 -58.31 -26.21
C LYS A 5 -1.90 -57.22 -25.81
N SER A 6 -0.67 -57.30 -26.25
CA SER A 6 0.36 -56.27 -25.96
C SER A 6 0.10 -54.95 -26.66
N PHE A 7 -0.52 -54.97 -27.85
CA PHE A 7 -0.84 -53.77 -28.63
C PHE A 7 -2.00 -52.97 -28.00
N PHE A 8 -2.98 -53.63 -27.43
CA PHE A 8 -4.08 -52.98 -26.71
C PHE A 8 -3.59 -52.37 -25.39
N TYR A 9 -2.78 -53.09 -24.63
CA TYR A 9 -2.23 -52.58 -23.37
C TYR A 9 -1.32 -51.34 -23.53
N GLN A 10 -0.61 -51.25 -24.65
CA GLN A 10 0.29 -50.13 -24.99
C GLN A 10 -0.49 -48.85 -25.38
N LYS A 11 -1.65 -49.00 -26.05
CA LYS A 11 -2.52 -47.87 -26.40
C LYS A 11 -3.19 -47.28 -25.16
N ASP A 12 -3.66 -48.09 -24.26
CA ASP A 12 -4.29 -47.64 -23.01
C ASP A 12 -3.28 -46.91 -22.11
N CYS A 13 -2.05 -47.41 -22.01
CA CYS A 13 -0.98 -46.76 -21.27
C CYS A 13 -0.59 -45.38 -21.86
N LEU A 14 -0.60 -45.23 -23.18
CA LEU A 14 -0.32 -43.96 -23.84
C LEU A 14 -1.45 -42.93 -23.62
N GLN A 15 -2.71 -43.39 -23.73
CA GLN A 15 -3.88 -42.55 -23.45
C GLN A 15 -3.90 -42.07 -22.00
N PHE A 16 -3.59 -42.95 -21.04
CA PHE A 16 -3.47 -42.59 -19.63
C PHE A 16 -2.37 -41.56 -19.38
N ARG A 17 -1.22 -41.68 -20.04
CA ARG A 17 -0.13 -40.71 -19.93
C ARG A 17 -0.50 -39.35 -20.50
N LEU A 18 -1.17 -39.33 -21.65
CA LEU A 18 -1.65 -38.10 -22.26
C LEU A 18 -2.73 -37.42 -21.41
N ALA A 19 -3.64 -38.19 -20.84
CA ALA A 19 -4.68 -37.69 -19.93
C ALA A 19 -4.06 -37.10 -18.65
N ALA A 20 -3.04 -37.76 -18.08
CA ALA A 20 -2.35 -37.28 -16.89
C ALA A 20 -1.59 -35.97 -17.16
N ILE A 21 -0.94 -35.86 -18.33
CA ILE A 21 -0.24 -34.62 -18.76
C ILE A 21 -1.24 -33.47 -18.97
N ALA A 22 -2.38 -33.75 -19.62
CA ALA A 22 -3.43 -32.77 -19.83
C ALA A 22 -4.01 -32.27 -18.48
N LEU A 23 -4.28 -33.20 -17.56
CA LEU A 23 -4.76 -32.85 -16.22
C LEU A 23 -3.75 -32.00 -15.43
N ALA A 24 -2.47 -32.37 -15.49
CA ALA A 24 -1.39 -31.61 -14.86
C ALA A 24 -1.26 -30.19 -15.45
N ALA A 25 -1.39 -30.06 -16.77
CA ALA A 25 -1.38 -28.76 -17.44
C ALA A 25 -2.56 -27.87 -17.05
N ILE A 26 -3.76 -28.45 -16.94
CA ILE A 26 -4.96 -27.72 -16.49
C ILE A 26 -4.78 -27.26 -15.02
N LEU A 27 -4.30 -28.13 -14.14
CA LEU A 27 -4.03 -27.77 -12.74
C LEU A 27 -2.97 -26.69 -12.63
N PHE A 28 -1.92 -26.76 -13.45
CA PHE A 28 -0.87 -25.75 -13.49
C PHE A 28 -1.40 -24.39 -13.96
N VAL A 29 -2.23 -24.38 -15.00
CA VAL A 29 -2.89 -23.15 -15.49
C VAL A 29 -3.82 -22.58 -14.40
N MET A 30 -4.63 -23.43 -13.74
CA MET A 30 -5.47 -22.99 -12.62
C MET A 30 -4.66 -22.38 -11.48
N LEU A 31 -3.51 -22.93 -11.17
CA LEU A 31 -2.61 -22.42 -10.13
C LEU A 31 -2.00 -21.06 -10.51
N LEU A 32 -1.62 -20.87 -11.79
CA LEU A 32 -1.15 -19.61 -12.31
C LEU A 32 -2.23 -18.51 -12.26
N VAL A 33 -3.48 -18.86 -12.59
CA VAL A 33 -4.62 -17.93 -12.52
C VAL A 33 -4.82 -17.42 -11.09
N GLN A 34 -4.70 -18.27 -10.08
CA GLN A 34 -4.83 -17.86 -8.67
C GLN A 34 -3.77 -16.84 -8.25
N VAL A 35 -2.54 -16.95 -8.77
CA VAL A 35 -1.45 -16.00 -8.46
C VAL A 35 -1.65 -14.66 -9.15
N VAL A 36 -2.18 -14.66 -10.38
CA VAL A 36 -2.37 -13.42 -11.18
C VAL A 36 -3.56 -12.58 -10.66
N PHE A 37 -4.58 -13.23 -10.11
CA PHE A 37 -5.79 -12.57 -9.60
C PHE A 37 -5.83 -12.54 -8.05
N ALA A 38 -4.69 -12.64 -7.39
CA ALA A 38 -4.64 -12.46 -5.94
C ALA A 38 -5.01 -11.01 -5.63
N GLU A 39 -6.08 -10.83 -4.86
CA GLU A 39 -6.49 -9.53 -4.35
C GLU A 39 -5.65 -9.14 -3.13
N ASN A 40 -5.20 -7.90 -3.13
CA ASN A 40 -4.50 -7.29 -2.00
C ASN A 40 -5.46 -6.37 -1.26
N THR A 41 -5.45 -6.42 0.05
CA THR A 41 -6.23 -5.50 0.88
C THR A 41 -5.31 -4.44 1.47
N PHE A 42 -5.70 -3.19 1.32
CA PHE A 42 -4.99 -2.04 1.86
C PHE A 42 -5.87 -1.25 2.82
N VAL A 43 -5.30 -0.86 3.95
CA VAL A 43 -5.87 0.15 4.84
C VAL A 43 -5.18 1.46 4.49
N ILE A 44 -5.94 2.42 3.99
CA ILE A 44 -5.43 3.73 3.58
C ILE A 44 -5.86 4.76 4.61
N THR A 45 -4.90 5.46 5.19
CA THR A 45 -5.11 6.53 6.18
C THR A 45 -4.65 7.86 5.61
N ASP A 46 -5.53 8.86 5.61
CA ASP A 46 -5.27 10.23 5.17
C ASP A 46 -5.87 11.21 6.20
N GLY A 47 -5.07 11.63 7.16
CA GLY A 47 -5.54 12.36 8.32
C GLY A 47 -6.55 11.54 9.12
N ASP A 48 -7.76 12.06 9.26
CA ASP A 48 -8.87 11.39 9.97
C ASP A 48 -9.65 10.41 9.09
N ARG A 49 -9.36 10.37 7.79
CA ARG A 49 -10.04 9.48 6.85
C ARG A 49 -9.31 8.14 6.77
N VAL A 50 -10.03 7.07 7.10
CA VAL A 50 -9.54 5.69 6.96
C VAL A 50 -10.44 4.94 5.99
N LEU A 51 -9.84 4.28 4.99
CA LEU A 51 -10.54 3.48 4.00
C LEU A 51 -9.86 2.13 3.83
N VAL A 52 -10.66 1.07 3.77
CA VAL A 52 -10.19 -0.26 3.36
C VAL A 52 -10.49 -0.45 1.89
N HIS A 53 -9.46 -0.74 1.09
CA HIS A 53 -9.55 -0.94 -0.35
C HIS A 53 -8.96 -2.28 -0.76
N THR A 54 -9.68 -3.03 -1.58
CA THR A 54 -9.24 -4.34 -2.10
C THR A 54 -9.05 -4.23 -3.60
N THR A 55 -7.87 -4.60 -4.09
CA THR A 55 -7.49 -4.47 -5.49
C THR A 55 -6.47 -5.53 -5.90
N THR A 56 -6.35 -5.79 -7.17
CA THR A 56 -5.27 -6.61 -7.75
C THR A 56 -3.97 -5.80 -7.94
N ALA A 57 -4.02 -4.49 -7.81
CA ALA A 57 -2.84 -3.64 -7.87
C ALA A 57 -1.94 -3.89 -6.67
N SER A 58 -0.64 -3.83 -6.88
CA SER A 58 0.40 -3.92 -5.85
C SER A 58 1.19 -2.63 -5.67
N ASP A 59 1.08 -1.70 -6.63
CA ASP A 59 1.73 -0.40 -6.56
C ASP A 59 0.88 0.55 -5.69
N PRO A 60 1.42 1.07 -4.58
CA PRO A 60 0.70 1.95 -3.67
C PRO A 60 0.15 3.22 -4.33
N ALA A 61 0.83 3.78 -5.32
CA ALA A 61 0.36 4.96 -6.03
C ALA A 61 -0.90 4.65 -6.86
N LEU A 62 -0.95 3.49 -7.51
CA LEU A 62 -2.15 3.02 -8.22
C LEU A 62 -3.28 2.73 -7.25
N VAL A 63 -2.99 2.08 -6.12
CA VAL A 63 -3.99 1.79 -5.07
C VAL A 63 -4.62 3.07 -4.54
N LEU A 64 -3.83 4.09 -4.24
CA LEU A 64 -4.33 5.39 -3.79
C LEU A 64 -5.25 6.05 -4.84
N ASN A 65 -4.83 6.02 -6.11
CA ASN A 65 -5.62 6.57 -7.21
C ASN A 65 -6.97 5.83 -7.37
N GLU A 66 -6.96 4.48 -7.38
CA GLU A 66 -8.17 3.64 -7.46
C GLU A 66 -9.11 3.88 -6.26
N ALA A 67 -8.56 4.08 -5.07
CA ALA A 67 -9.30 4.37 -3.86
C ALA A 67 -9.82 5.83 -3.78
N GLY A 68 -9.51 6.68 -4.78
CA GLY A 68 -9.95 8.06 -4.86
C GLY A 68 -9.16 9.03 -3.97
N PHE A 69 -7.91 8.69 -3.63
CA PHE A 69 -6.98 9.58 -2.95
C PHE A 69 -6.05 10.24 -3.98
N ALA A 70 -6.39 11.45 -4.40
CA ALA A 70 -5.49 12.24 -5.25
C ALA A 70 -4.36 12.82 -4.39
N LEU A 71 -3.11 12.56 -4.78
CA LEU A 71 -1.93 13.16 -4.17
C LEU A 71 -1.63 14.50 -4.85
N GLY A 72 -1.33 15.53 -4.04
CA GLY A 72 -0.73 16.77 -4.52
C GLY A 72 0.73 16.57 -4.94
N ALA A 73 1.33 17.59 -5.55
CA ALA A 73 2.71 17.53 -6.05
C ALA A 73 3.75 17.24 -4.96
N ASP A 74 3.50 17.77 -3.76
CA ASP A 74 4.40 17.68 -2.61
C ASP A 74 3.93 16.67 -1.55
N ASP A 75 2.75 16.05 -1.74
CA ASP A 75 2.25 15.03 -0.83
C ASP A 75 3.09 13.76 -0.92
N THR A 76 3.26 13.09 0.21
CA THR A 76 4.00 11.83 0.29
C THR A 76 3.14 10.74 0.94
N TYR A 77 3.59 9.50 0.86
CA TYR A 77 2.96 8.39 1.57
C TYR A 77 4.01 7.40 2.08
N THR A 78 3.66 6.70 3.13
CA THR A 78 4.43 5.56 3.64
C THR A 78 3.62 4.28 3.48
N THR A 79 4.32 3.15 3.31
CA THR A 79 3.69 1.84 3.21
C THR A 79 4.26 0.90 4.25
N GLN A 80 3.37 0.15 4.91
CA GLN A 80 3.76 -0.92 5.82
C GLN A 80 3.13 -2.23 5.33
N PRO A 81 3.94 -3.17 4.80
CA PRO A 81 3.43 -4.46 4.38
C PRO A 81 3.03 -5.30 5.59
N GLY A 82 1.86 -5.92 5.53
CA GLY A 82 1.35 -6.84 6.54
C GLY A 82 0.95 -8.19 5.95
N LEU A 83 0.69 -9.16 6.81
CA LEU A 83 0.22 -10.48 6.41
C LEU A 83 -1.25 -10.40 5.96
N GLY A 84 -1.46 -10.31 4.65
CA GLY A 84 -2.78 -10.24 4.02
C GLY A 84 -3.41 -8.86 3.96
N VAL A 85 -2.92 -7.90 4.77
CA VAL A 85 -3.38 -6.50 4.77
C VAL A 85 -2.16 -5.60 4.86
N SER A 86 -2.01 -4.68 3.92
CA SER A 86 -0.95 -3.66 3.93
C SER A 86 -1.54 -2.31 4.33
N GLU A 87 -0.74 -1.46 4.94
CA GLU A 87 -1.15 -0.11 5.34
C GLU A 87 -0.47 0.94 4.47
N ILE A 88 -1.24 1.95 4.03
CA ILE A 88 -0.74 3.12 3.34
C ILE A 88 -1.17 4.35 4.14
N THR A 89 -0.20 5.13 4.61
CA THR A 89 -0.46 6.39 5.30
C THR A 89 -0.06 7.55 4.41
N VAL A 90 -1.03 8.39 4.06
CA VAL A 90 -0.82 9.61 3.26
C VAL A 90 -0.40 10.74 4.18
N MET A 91 0.66 11.42 3.79
CA MET A 91 1.17 12.61 4.49
C MET A 91 0.96 13.82 3.59
N ARG A 92 -0.01 14.67 3.96
CA ARG A 92 -0.33 15.91 3.24
C ARG A 92 0.63 17.00 3.64
N VAL A 93 1.16 17.69 2.64
CA VAL A 93 1.97 18.89 2.88
C VAL A 93 1.07 20.08 3.16
N GLN A 94 1.33 20.75 4.26
CA GLN A 94 0.68 22.00 4.63
C GLN A 94 1.71 23.11 4.76
N ASN A 95 1.39 24.31 4.26
CA ASN A 95 2.22 25.47 4.47
C ASN A 95 1.75 26.17 5.77
N ILE A 96 2.58 26.06 6.81
CA ILE A 96 2.30 26.66 8.12
C ILE A 96 3.06 27.97 8.24
N THR A 97 2.34 29.01 8.62
CA THR A 97 2.95 30.33 8.92
C THR A 97 3.24 30.43 10.40
N VAL A 98 4.51 30.49 10.73
CA VAL A 98 4.99 30.67 12.12
C VAL A 98 5.41 32.13 12.29
N VAL A 99 4.83 32.77 13.30
CA VAL A 99 5.16 34.18 13.67
C VAL A 99 5.91 34.17 15.00
N VAL A 100 7.13 34.63 15.00
CA VAL A 100 7.96 34.72 16.20
C VAL A 100 8.35 36.21 16.40
N GLY A 101 7.72 36.85 17.37
CA GLY A 101 7.87 38.29 17.57
C GLY A 101 7.34 39.09 16.36
N GLN A 102 8.24 39.73 15.63
CA GLN A 102 7.90 40.47 14.39
C GLN A 102 8.29 39.71 13.10
N GLU A 103 8.91 38.55 13.24
CA GLU A 103 9.30 37.74 12.10
C GLU A 103 8.20 36.76 11.72
N THR A 104 7.94 36.64 10.44
CA THR A 104 6.98 35.67 9.88
C THR A 104 7.72 34.72 8.95
N LYS A 105 7.62 33.41 9.21
CA LYS A 105 8.23 32.35 8.39
C LYS A 105 7.17 31.38 7.95
N THR A 106 7.14 31.04 6.66
CA THR A 106 6.30 29.98 6.14
C THR A 106 7.15 28.72 5.96
N VAL A 107 6.71 27.62 6.53
CA VAL A 107 7.39 26.32 6.49
C VAL A 107 6.41 25.23 6.07
N GLN A 108 6.92 24.22 5.38
CA GLN A 108 6.14 23.03 5.04
C GLN A 108 6.08 22.08 6.25
N SER A 109 4.90 21.58 6.54
CA SER A 109 4.65 20.56 7.56
C SER A 109 3.98 19.35 6.95
N TYR A 110 4.24 18.18 7.52
CA TYR A 110 3.70 16.88 7.09
C TYR A 110 2.85 16.23 8.19
N GLY A 111 2.06 17.03 8.92
CA GLY A 111 1.23 16.56 10.02
C GLY A 111 2.02 16.25 11.30
N GLU A 112 3.17 16.88 11.46
CA GLU A 112 3.93 16.88 12.71
C GLU A 112 3.21 17.71 13.79
N THR A 113 3.55 17.52 15.07
CA THR A 113 2.99 18.37 16.12
C THR A 113 3.63 19.75 16.12
N VAL A 114 2.92 20.76 16.66
CA VAL A 114 3.45 22.12 16.79
C VAL A 114 4.79 22.12 17.53
N GLN A 115 4.93 21.28 18.56
CA GLN A 115 6.20 21.14 19.28
C GLN A 115 7.33 20.64 18.40
N GLN A 116 7.08 19.62 17.56
CA GLN A 116 8.07 19.08 16.63
C GLN A 116 8.43 20.09 15.55
N LEU A 117 7.44 20.84 15.04
CA LEU A 117 7.66 21.92 14.08
C LEU A 117 8.59 23.00 14.66
N LEU A 118 8.31 23.48 15.89
CA LEU A 118 9.14 24.48 16.54
C LEU A 118 10.56 23.98 16.81
N GLN A 119 10.72 22.72 17.25
CA GLN A 119 12.04 22.08 17.41
C GLN A 119 12.82 22.03 16.10
N ARG A 120 12.15 21.64 14.98
CA ARG A 120 12.78 21.60 13.65
C ARG A 120 13.21 22.98 13.17
N MET A 121 12.51 24.01 13.60
CA MET A 121 12.86 25.41 13.30
C MET A 121 13.89 26.00 14.25
N ASP A 122 14.42 25.21 15.20
CA ASP A 122 15.37 25.67 16.24
C ASP A 122 14.78 26.80 17.13
N ILE A 123 13.47 26.75 17.35
CA ILE A 123 12.75 27.68 18.23
C ILE A 123 12.54 26.97 19.56
N SER A 124 13.21 27.51 20.60
CA SER A 124 13.02 27.02 21.98
C SER A 124 11.68 27.49 22.51
N VAL A 125 10.93 26.57 23.12
CA VAL A 125 9.69 26.89 23.81
C VAL A 125 10.04 27.21 25.27
N ASP A 126 10.33 28.49 25.52
CA ASP A 126 10.58 29.00 26.85
C ASP A 126 9.27 29.46 27.52
N GLU A 127 9.29 29.68 28.86
CA GLU A 127 8.10 30.09 29.62
C GLU A 127 7.46 31.40 29.11
N ASP A 128 8.23 32.22 28.43
CA ASP A 128 7.77 33.52 27.86
C ASP A 128 7.18 33.41 26.46
N LEU A 129 7.17 32.20 25.84
CA LEU A 129 6.63 32.00 24.50
C LEU A 129 5.11 31.76 24.56
N VAL A 130 4.34 32.69 24.04
CA VAL A 130 2.90 32.52 23.83
C VAL A 130 2.66 31.78 22.51
N VAL A 131 2.25 30.51 22.60
CA VAL A 131 1.88 29.71 21.43
C VAL A 131 0.36 29.78 21.25
N SER A 132 -0.10 30.19 20.08
CA SER A 132 -1.54 30.31 19.79
C SER A 132 -2.25 28.97 19.53
N ALA A 133 -1.50 27.90 19.42
CA ALA A 133 -2.00 26.53 19.29
C ALA A 133 -1.44 25.62 20.38
N ALA A 134 -2.13 24.55 20.70
CA ALA A 134 -1.59 23.58 21.66
C ALA A 134 -0.36 22.88 21.06
N LEU A 135 0.68 22.65 21.86
CA LEU A 135 1.93 22.02 21.41
C LEU A 135 1.72 20.56 20.91
N SER A 136 0.63 19.93 21.37
CA SER A 136 0.23 18.59 20.93
C SER A 136 -0.62 18.58 19.66
N ASP A 137 -1.09 19.74 19.21
CA ASP A 137 -1.91 19.83 17.99
C ASP A 137 -1.05 19.48 16.78
N ARG A 138 -1.66 18.79 15.84
CA ARG A 138 -1.04 18.50 14.54
C ARG A 138 -1.23 19.68 13.60
N THR A 139 -0.19 19.94 12.86
CA THR A 139 -0.15 20.98 11.82
C THR A 139 -0.59 20.44 10.49
#